data_238149888b73da7fe9c768b84560e9e7
#
_entry.id   238149888b73da7fe9c768b84560e9e7
#
_cell.length_a   1.000
_cell.length_b   1.000
_cell.length_c   1.000
_cell.angle_alpha   90.00
_cell.angle_beta   90.00
_cell.angle_gamma   90.00
#
_symmetry.space_group_name_H-M   'P 1'
#
loop_
_entity.id
_entity.type
_entity.pdbx_description
1 polymer ?
#
loop_
_entity_poly.entity_id
_entity_poly.type
_entity_poly.pdbx_seq_one_letter_code
_entity_poly.pdbx_strand_id
1 'polypeptide(L)'
;MRILDVAEITKQVKEMCIEANHFLSEDMCQAITKAVETEASPVGKQVLGQLCDNMQIAGEDMIPICQDTGMAVLFVEIGQEVSLQGGLLTDAINEGVRQGYVEGFLRKSVVGD
;
A
#
# COMPACT_ATOMS: atom_id res chain seq x y z
N MET A 1 -9.68 23.48 18.63
CA MET A 1 -10.21 22.48 17.68
C MET A 1 -9.41 22.56 16.40
N ARG A 2 -8.96 21.42 15.91
CA ARG A 2 -8.27 21.33 14.62
C ARG A 2 -9.28 21.05 13.52
N ILE A 3 -9.26 21.89 12.48
CA ILE A 3 -10.11 21.68 11.30
C ILE A 3 -9.27 21.03 10.21
N LEU A 4 -9.78 19.95 9.64
CA LEU A 4 -9.12 19.21 8.56
C LEU A 4 -10.08 19.06 7.40
N ASP A 5 -9.67 19.50 6.21
CA ASP A 5 -10.43 19.26 4.98
C ASP A 5 -10.27 17.80 4.56
N VAL A 6 -11.37 17.15 4.24
CA VAL A 6 -11.36 15.73 3.82
C VAL A 6 -10.62 15.51 2.50
N ALA A 7 -10.40 16.56 1.69
CA ALA A 7 -9.57 16.46 0.49
C ALA A 7 -8.13 16.04 0.83
N GLU A 8 -7.61 16.46 1.99
CA GLU A 8 -6.28 16.02 2.45
C GLU A 8 -6.28 14.53 2.79
N ILE A 9 -7.38 14.01 3.34
CA ILE A 9 -7.54 12.58 3.59
C ILE A 9 -7.54 11.80 2.27
N THR A 10 -8.28 12.26 1.27
CA THR A 10 -8.30 11.66 -0.07
C THR A 10 -6.88 11.56 -0.64
N LYS A 11 -6.12 12.65 -0.57
CA LYS A 11 -4.74 12.69 -1.05
C LYS A 11 -3.84 11.69 -0.34
N GLN A 12 -3.91 11.65 0.99
CA GLN A 12 -3.09 10.74 1.79
C GLN A 12 -3.45 9.27 1.56
N VAL A 13 -4.72 8.94 1.46
CA VAL A 13 -5.18 7.58 1.18
C VAL A 13 -4.70 7.13 -0.20
N LYS A 14 -4.80 7.98 -1.21
CA LYS A 14 -4.25 7.72 -2.54
C LYS A 14 -2.76 7.39 -2.49
N GLU A 15 -1.97 8.23 -1.84
CA GLU A 15 -0.52 8.04 -1.73
C GLU A 15 -0.17 6.76 -0.97
N MET A 16 -0.89 6.47 0.11
CA MET A 16 -0.69 5.23 0.88
C MET A 16 -1.01 3.98 0.06
N CYS A 17 -2.08 3.98 -0.74
CA CYS A 17 -2.41 2.86 -1.62
C CYS A 17 -1.30 2.59 -2.62
N ILE A 18 -0.76 3.62 -3.24
CA ILE A 18 0.32 3.51 -4.21
C ILE A 18 1.59 2.99 -3.52
N GLU A 19 2.00 3.63 -2.43
CA GLU A 19 3.22 3.27 -1.71
C GLU A 19 3.16 1.83 -1.18
N ALA A 20 2.05 1.42 -0.58
CA ALA A 20 1.90 0.09 0.00
C ALA A 20 2.01 -1.04 -1.04
N ASN A 21 1.70 -0.76 -2.31
CA ASN A 21 1.77 -1.74 -3.39
C ASN A 21 3.08 -1.69 -4.19
N HIS A 22 3.98 -0.76 -3.89
CA HIS A 22 5.28 -0.62 -4.55
C HIS A 22 6.44 -0.88 -3.61
N PHE A 23 6.27 -0.66 -2.32
CA PHE A 23 7.31 -0.82 -1.32
C PHE A 23 6.82 -1.71 -0.19
N LEU A 24 7.61 -2.73 0.15
CA LEU A 24 7.40 -3.46 1.40
C LEU A 24 7.93 -2.64 2.59
N SER A 25 7.34 -2.86 3.76
CA SER A 25 7.86 -2.28 5.00
C SER A 25 9.29 -2.76 5.26
N GLU A 26 10.05 -1.98 6.01
CA GLU A 26 11.46 -2.30 6.29
C GLU A 26 11.61 -3.64 7.00
N ASP A 27 10.75 -3.96 7.96
CA ASP A 27 10.77 -5.22 8.69
C ASP A 27 10.51 -6.42 7.76
N MET A 28 9.62 -6.30 6.77
CA MET A 28 9.40 -7.34 5.77
C MET A 28 10.61 -7.51 4.85
N CYS A 29 11.20 -6.42 4.40
CA CYS A 29 12.41 -6.46 3.58
C CYS A 29 13.55 -7.15 4.32
N GLN A 30 13.75 -6.81 5.58
CA GLN A 30 14.77 -7.45 6.43
C GLN A 30 14.51 -8.94 6.66
N ALA A 31 13.24 -9.30 6.89
CA ALA A 31 12.86 -10.70 7.11
C ALA A 31 13.13 -11.56 5.86
N ILE A 32 12.79 -11.06 4.67
CA ILE A 32 13.02 -11.79 3.42
C ILE A 32 14.51 -11.88 3.12
N THR A 33 15.24 -10.80 3.29
CA THR A 33 16.70 -10.77 3.09
C THR A 33 17.42 -11.75 4.01
N LYS A 34 17.02 -11.79 5.27
CA LYS A 34 17.56 -12.75 6.24
C LYS A 34 17.21 -14.19 5.88
N ALA A 35 16.00 -14.43 5.37
CA ALA A 35 15.55 -15.74 4.96
C ALA A 35 16.42 -16.31 3.81
N VAL A 36 16.90 -15.47 2.90
CA VAL A 36 17.84 -15.89 1.85
C VAL A 36 19.10 -16.49 2.44
N GLU A 37 19.62 -15.89 3.50
CA GLU A 37 20.86 -16.35 4.16
C GLU A 37 20.65 -17.65 4.95
N THR A 38 19.48 -17.81 5.57
CA THR A 38 19.20 -18.92 6.49
C THR A 38 18.52 -20.11 5.84
N GLU A 39 17.99 -19.97 4.61
CA GLU A 39 17.31 -21.06 3.90
C GLU A 39 18.30 -22.19 3.57
N ALA A 40 17.93 -23.42 3.92
CA ALA A 40 18.77 -24.59 3.68
C ALA A 40 18.64 -25.14 2.26
N SER A 41 17.45 -25.01 1.65
CA SER A 41 17.19 -25.54 0.30
C SER A 41 17.79 -24.62 -0.77
N PRO A 42 18.59 -25.13 -1.72
CA PRO A 42 19.09 -24.35 -2.84
C PRO A 42 17.97 -23.73 -3.68
N VAL A 43 16.88 -24.47 -3.90
CA VAL A 43 15.70 -23.97 -4.64
C VAL A 43 15.00 -22.87 -3.84
N GLY A 44 14.85 -23.06 -2.53
CA GLY A 44 14.29 -22.05 -1.64
C GLY A 44 15.09 -20.75 -1.64
N LYS A 45 16.42 -20.84 -1.60
CA LYS A 45 17.29 -19.65 -1.73
C LYS A 45 17.09 -18.92 -3.05
N GLN A 46 16.97 -19.65 -4.14
CA GLN A 46 16.74 -19.07 -5.47
C GLN A 46 15.42 -18.31 -5.52
N VAL A 47 14.34 -18.92 -5.00
CA VAL A 47 13.01 -18.26 -4.95
C VAL A 47 13.05 -17.01 -4.09
N LEU A 48 13.65 -17.07 -2.90
CA LEU A 48 13.79 -15.91 -2.02
C LEU A 48 14.63 -14.80 -2.66
N GLY A 49 15.68 -15.16 -3.39
CA GLY A 49 16.49 -14.21 -4.16
C GLY A 49 15.66 -13.48 -5.23
N GLN A 50 14.78 -14.20 -5.92
CA GLN A 50 13.86 -13.61 -6.89
C GLN A 50 12.87 -12.65 -6.23
N LEU A 51 12.40 -12.94 -5.02
CA LEU A 51 11.56 -12.02 -4.26
C LEU A 51 12.30 -10.73 -3.89
N CYS A 52 13.56 -10.84 -3.52
CA CYS A 52 14.40 -9.66 -3.25
C CYS A 52 14.57 -8.80 -4.51
N ASP A 53 14.86 -9.43 -5.66
CA ASP A 53 14.98 -8.72 -6.94
C ASP A 53 13.66 -8.03 -7.31
N ASN A 54 12.54 -8.72 -7.11
CA ASN A 54 11.22 -8.17 -7.36
C ASN A 54 10.93 -6.92 -6.52
N MET A 55 11.28 -6.95 -5.22
CA MET A 55 11.11 -5.79 -4.35
C MET A 55 11.92 -4.58 -4.86
N GLN A 56 13.14 -4.81 -5.30
CA GLN A 56 14.01 -3.75 -5.81
C GLN A 56 13.47 -3.16 -7.11
N ILE A 57 13.08 -4.00 -8.07
CA ILE A 57 12.52 -3.56 -9.34
C ILE A 57 11.22 -2.78 -9.14
N ALA A 58 10.34 -3.27 -8.29
CA ALA A 58 9.06 -2.62 -8.00
C ALA A 58 9.28 -1.20 -7.45
N GLY A 59 10.20 -1.03 -6.51
CA GLY A 59 10.51 0.27 -5.92
C GLY A 59 11.22 1.23 -6.87
N GLU A 60 12.16 0.74 -7.66
CA GLU A 60 12.93 1.57 -8.61
C GLU A 60 12.11 1.99 -9.83
N ASP A 61 11.35 1.05 -10.40
CA ASP A 61 10.61 1.29 -11.64
C ASP A 61 9.15 1.71 -11.40
N MET A 62 8.73 1.82 -10.14
CA MET A 62 7.35 2.14 -9.75
C MET A 62 6.33 1.23 -10.43
N ILE A 63 6.60 -0.07 -10.37
CA ILE A 63 5.72 -1.13 -10.83
C ILE A 63 5.16 -1.83 -9.59
N PRO A 64 3.85 -2.16 -9.54
CA PRO A 64 3.30 -2.89 -8.40
C PRO A 64 4.06 -4.18 -8.11
N ILE A 65 4.27 -4.48 -6.83
CA ILE A 65 5.04 -5.64 -6.38
C ILE A 65 4.47 -6.96 -6.92
N CYS A 66 3.16 -7.03 -7.06
CA CYS A 66 2.44 -8.23 -7.50
C CYS A 66 1.27 -7.84 -8.40
N GLN A 67 0.87 -8.74 -9.31
CA GLN A 67 -0.35 -8.55 -10.09
C GLN A 67 -1.61 -8.58 -9.20
N ASP A 68 -1.54 -9.23 -8.04
CA ASP A 68 -2.59 -9.18 -7.04
C ASP A 68 -2.25 -8.09 -6.03
N THR A 69 -2.98 -6.98 -6.10
CA THR A 69 -2.81 -5.84 -5.21
C THR A 69 -3.82 -5.84 -4.04
N GLY A 70 -4.53 -6.95 -3.86
CA GLY A 70 -5.39 -7.19 -2.72
C GLY A 70 -6.56 -6.22 -2.61
N MET A 71 -6.96 -5.94 -1.38
CA MET A 71 -8.00 -4.95 -1.07
C MET A 71 -7.45 -3.88 -0.12
N ALA A 72 -8.01 -2.68 -0.19
CA ALA A 72 -7.67 -1.63 0.74
C ALA A 72 -8.41 -1.86 2.07
N VAL A 73 -7.67 -1.93 3.17
CA VAL A 73 -8.20 -2.03 4.52
C VAL A 73 -7.63 -0.88 5.32
N LEU A 74 -8.51 -0.04 5.87
CA LEU A 74 -8.11 1.15 6.61
C LEU A 74 -8.60 1.08 8.05
N PHE A 75 -7.70 1.35 8.98
CA PHE A 75 -8.02 1.58 10.38
C PHE A 75 -7.88 3.07 10.64
N VAL A 76 -8.95 3.70 11.15
CA VAL A 76 -9.01 5.15 11.31
C VAL A 76 -9.24 5.51 12.77
N GLU A 77 -8.34 6.32 13.32
CA GLU A 77 -8.51 6.92 14.64
C GLU A 77 -8.61 8.44 14.48
N ILE A 78 -9.63 9.03 15.07
CA ILE A 78 -9.86 10.48 15.03
C ILE A 78 -9.85 11.03 16.45
N GLY A 79 -8.98 11.99 16.70
CA GLY A 79 -8.95 12.67 18.00
C GLY A 79 -10.23 13.48 18.23
N GLN A 80 -10.64 13.61 19.48
CA GLN A 80 -11.86 14.31 19.88
C GLN A 80 -11.90 15.76 19.41
N GLU A 81 -10.74 16.43 19.32
CA GLU A 81 -10.62 17.82 18.95
C GLU A 81 -10.47 18.07 17.44
N VAL A 82 -10.71 17.06 16.62
CA VAL A 82 -10.62 17.17 15.15
C VAL A 82 -12.01 17.31 14.56
N SER A 83 -12.19 18.34 13.72
CA SER A 83 -13.40 18.55 12.92
C SER A 83 -13.08 18.32 11.45
N LEU A 84 -13.77 17.36 10.83
CA LEU A 84 -13.65 17.09 9.41
C LEU A 84 -14.62 17.95 8.62
N GLN A 85 -14.14 18.61 7.57
CA GLN A 85 -14.93 19.50 6.73
C GLN A 85 -14.69 19.22 5.26
N GLY A 86 -15.63 19.65 4.42
CA GLY A 86 -15.54 19.53 2.96
C GLY A 86 -16.24 18.30 2.39
N GLY A 87 -16.80 17.43 3.22
CA GLY A 87 -17.54 16.24 2.78
C GLY A 87 -17.52 15.13 3.84
N LEU A 88 -18.02 13.97 3.46
CA LEU A 88 -18.06 12.81 4.34
C LEU A 88 -16.71 12.07 4.32
N LEU A 89 -16.29 11.60 5.48
CA LEU A 89 -15.04 10.83 5.63
C LEU A 89 -15.03 9.59 4.74
N THR A 90 -16.11 8.84 4.72
CA THR A 90 -16.22 7.61 3.90
C THR A 90 -16.06 7.90 2.42
N ASP A 91 -16.68 8.96 1.92
CA ASP A 91 -16.56 9.36 0.52
C ASP A 91 -15.13 9.78 0.19
N ALA A 92 -14.50 10.52 1.08
CA ALA A 92 -13.11 10.95 0.91
C ALA A 92 -12.14 9.78 0.86
N ILE A 93 -12.33 8.78 1.72
CA ILE A 93 -11.52 7.55 1.73
C ILE A 93 -11.72 6.76 0.45
N ASN A 94 -12.97 6.54 0.04
CA ASN A 94 -13.29 5.80 -1.18
C ASN A 94 -12.70 6.47 -2.42
N GLU A 95 -12.76 7.80 -2.48
CA GLU A 95 -12.18 8.56 -3.59
C GLU A 95 -10.65 8.45 -3.60
N GLY A 96 -10.00 8.45 -2.43
CA GLY A 96 -8.56 8.23 -2.31
C GLY A 96 -8.15 6.85 -2.81
N VAL A 97 -8.89 5.81 -2.44
CA VAL A 97 -8.67 4.44 -2.92
C VAL A 97 -8.86 4.37 -4.43
N ARG A 98 -9.93 4.96 -4.95
CA ARG A 98 -10.20 5.02 -6.39
C ARG A 98 -9.03 5.63 -7.16
N GLN A 99 -8.58 6.81 -6.73
CA GLN A 99 -7.46 7.50 -7.38
C GLN A 99 -6.17 6.71 -7.27
N GLY A 100 -5.88 6.14 -6.11
CA GLY A 100 -4.69 5.34 -5.89
C GLY A 100 -4.63 4.10 -6.79
N TYR A 101 -5.74 3.39 -6.91
CA TYR A 101 -5.81 2.19 -7.75
C TYR A 101 -5.74 2.50 -9.25
N VAL A 102 -6.33 3.62 -9.69
CA VAL A 102 -6.25 4.04 -11.10
C VAL A 102 -4.87 4.58 -11.44
N GLU A 103 -4.37 5.52 -10.68
CA GLU A 103 -3.10 6.20 -10.97
C GLU A 103 -1.87 5.34 -10.64
N GLY A 104 -1.99 4.44 -9.68
CA GLY A 104 -0.93 3.50 -9.32
C GLY A 104 -0.92 2.22 -10.16
N PHE A 105 -1.82 2.08 -11.13
CA PHE A 105 -1.97 0.89 -11.96
C PHE A 105 -2.21 -0.38 -11.14
N LEU A 106 -2.96 -0.26 -10.05
CA LEU A 106 -3.28 -1.36 -9.17
C LEU A 106 -4.47 -2.15 -9.71
N ARG A 107 -4.48 -3.47 -9.44
CA ARG A 107 -5.55 -4.35 -9.91
C ARG A 107 -6.81 -4.18 -9.06
N LYS A 108 -7.93 -3.96 -9.71
CA LYS A 108 -9.25 -3.84 -9.06
C LYS A 108 -9.88 -5.23 -8.89
N SER A 109 -9.27 -6.07 -8.05
CA SER A 109 -9.67 -7.47 -7.85
C SER A 109 -10.93 -7.60 -7.00
N VAL A 110 -11.16 -6.66 -6.08
CA VAL A 110 -12.30 -6.65 -5.16
C VAL A 110 -13.19 -5.47 -5.49
N VAL A 111 -14.40 -5.76 -5.91
CA VAL A 111 -15.39 -4.75 -6.29
C VAL A 111 -16.71 -5.04 -5.61
N GLY A 112 -17.52 -4.01 -5.42
CA GLY A 112 -18.89 -4.15 -4.95
C GLY A 112 -19.84 -4.66 -6.04
N ASP A 113 -21.03 -5.08 -5.62
CA ASP A 113 -22.12 -5.46 -6.53
C ASP A 113 -22.68 -4.23 -7.26
#